data_3a16ab7d11b7b475f9d48079d4c22d64
#
_entry.id   3a16ab7d11b7b475f9d48079d4c22d64
#
_cell.length_a   1.000
_cell.length_b   1.000
_cell.length_c   1.000
_cell.angle_alpha   90.00
_cell.angle_beta   90.00
_cell.angle_gamma   90.00
#
_symmetry.space_group_name_H-M   'P 1'
#
loop_
_entity.id
_entity.type
_entity.pdbx_description
1 polymer ?
#
loop_
_entity_poly.entity_id
_entity_poly.type
_entity_poly.pdbx_seq_one_letter_code
_entity_poly.pdbx_strand_id
1 'polypeptide(L)'
;YTEVVYLKNGSIIKGVIIEQVPNVSLKIKTGDGSLIICQMSDVTKITKEERYTRDYRKDTNDRKAARNTLKGYKGFVDFAYIGDVSDYNASKIELSTTHGYQFNNYFFVGGGVAFNYYTDADLYAAPIYANFRANFINKKVTPFADVKAGYAVGDIEGAYASIGVGVRFSLKGKKALNLALMYNFQDYDTTTDYSYSYGGHYYHNSWNDTWELHGVGARFGFEF
;
A
#
# COMPACT_ATOMS: atom_id res chain seq x y z
N TYR A 1 2.26 35.31 16.79
CA TYR A 1 1.29 36.27 16.28
C TYR A 1 2.00 37.19 15.29
N THR A 2 1.34 37.57 14.19
CA THR A 2 1.78 38.63 13.27
C THR A 2 0.78 39.75 13.39
N GLU A 3 1.26 40.96 13.55
CA GLU A 3 0.41 42.14 13.59
C GLU A 3 0.22 42.66 12.17
N VAL A 4 -1.00 43.09 11.88
CA VAL A 4 -1.38 43.69 10.62
C VAL A 4 -1.78 45.15 10.88
N VAL A 5 -1.01 46.06 10.32
CA VAL A 5 -1.20 47.51 10.45
C VAL A 5 -1.81 48.06 9.17
N TYR A 6 -2.95 48.68 9.29
CA TYR A 6 -3.68 49.32 8.19
C TYR A 6 -3.42 50.82 8.22
N LEU A 7 -2.95 51.35 7.11
CA LEU A 7 -2.65 52.81 6.97
C LEU A 7 -3.79 53.55 6.26
N LYS A 8 -3.92 54.84 6.51
CA LYS A 8 -4.94 55.71 5.90
C LYS A 8 -4.85 55.79 4.37
N ASN A 9 -3.67 55.57 3.81
CA ASN A 9 -3.42 55.52 2.38
C ASN A 9 -3.84 54.18 1.71
N GLY A 10 -4.43 53.27 2.48
CA GLY A 10 -4.85 51.93 2.00
C GLY A 10 -3.75 50.86 2.07
N SER A 11 -2.52 51.20 2.44
CA SER A 11 -1.44 50.22 2.58
C SER A 11 -1.63 49.33 3.80
N ILE A 12 -1.24 48.05 3.66
CA ILE A 12 -1.31 47.07 4.73
C ILE A 12 0.11 46.53 5.00
N ILE A 13 0.60 46.69 6.21
CA ILE A 13 1.91 46.20 6.63
C ILE A 13 1.74 45.02 7.57
N LYS A 14 2.34 43.88 7.23
CA LYS A 14 2.33 42.67 8.08
C LYS A 14 3.72 42.46 8.68
N GLY A 15 3.79 42.37 10.02
CA GLY A 15 5.05 42.19 10.71
C GLY A 15 4.89 42.03 12.22
N VAL A 16 5.99 42.20 12.95
CA VAL A 16 6.02 42.24 14.40
C VAL A 16 6.30 43.65 14.83
N ILE A 17 5.45 44.24 15.65
CA ILE A 17 5.70 45.55 16.25
C ILE A 17 6.83 45.40 17.27
N ILE A 18 7.99 46.03 17.00
CA ILE A 18 9.17 45.94 17.86
C ILE A 18 9.30 47.15 18.76
N GLU A 19 8.66 48.26 18.41
CA GLU A 19 8.67 49.50 19.19
C GLU A 19 7.41 50.30 18.88
N GLN A 20 6.77 50.83 19.93
CA GLN A 20 5.61 51.71 19.81
C GLN A 20 5.77 52.90 20.73
N VAL A 21 5.86 54.07 20.15
CA VAL A 21 5.82 55.32 20.89
C VAL A 21 4.39 55.87 20.81
N PRO A 22 3.64 55.91 21.92
CA PRO A 22 2.26 56.34 21.92
C PRO A 22 2.05 57.68 21.26
N ASN A 23 1.06 57.79 20.34
CA ASN A 23 0.72 58.97 19.57
C ASN A 23 1.83 59.55 18.66
N VAL A 24 2.98 58.89 18.55
CA VAL A 24 4.12 59.36 17.74
C VAL A 24 4.41 58.40 16.58
N SER A 25 4.90 57.20 16.87
CA SER A 25 5.38 56.30 15.83
C SER A 25 5.27 54.84 16.21
N LEU A 26 5.23 53.99 15.17
CA LEU A 26 5.19 52.54 15.25
C LEU A 26 6.33 51.98 14.37
N LYS A 27 7.16 51.11 14.94
CA LYS A 27 8.23 50.41 14.24
C LYS A 27 7.93 48.96 14.07
N ILE A 28 7.86 48.51 12.83
CA ILE A 28 7.43 47.15 12.45
C ILE A 28 8.57 46.42 11.78
N LYS A 29 8.87 45.21 12.20
CA LYS A 29 9.78 44.30 11.49
C LYS A 29 8.96 43.36 10.63
N THR A 30 9.10 43.43 9.33
CA THR A 30 8.42 42.60 8.34
C THR A 30 9.04 41.19 8.26
N GLY A 31 8.35 40.25 7.61
CA GLY A 31 8.77 38.82 7.55
C GLY A 31 10.08 38.61 6.78
N ASP A 32 10.48 39.54 5.90
CA ASP A 32 11.74 39.57 5.16
C ASP A 32 12.89 40.20 5.94
N GLY A 33 12.60 40.71 7.16
CA GLY A 33 13.57 41.33 8.05
C GLY A 33 13.67 42.86 7.91
N SER A 34 12.93 43.50 7.00
CA SER A 34 12.91 44.94 6.80
C SER A 34 12.26 45.64 7.99
N LEU A 35 12.75 46.88 8.29
CA LEU A 35 12.22 47.73 9.35
C LEU A 35 11.43 48.87 8.71
N ILE A 36 10.16 48.99 9.05
CA ILE A 36 9.27 50.06 8.59
C ILE A 36 8.85 50.91 9.79
N ILE A 37 8.99 52.21 9.67
CA ILE A 37 8.54 53.17 10.67
C ILE A 37 7.33 53.91 10.11
N CYS A 38 6.21 53.86 10.85
CA CYS A 38 4.98 54.58 10.49
C CYS A 38 4.64 55.61 11.56
N GLN A 39 4.10 56.74 11.18
CA GLN A 39 3.52 57.71 12.10
C GLN A 39 2.19 57.15 12.63
N MET A 40 1.94 57.28 13.92
CA MET A 40 0.65 56.82 14.51
C MET A 40 -0.56 57.55 13.91
N SER A 41 -0.37 58.79 13.45
CA SER A 41 -1.38 59.59 12.71
C SER A 41 -1.87 58.93 11.44
N ASP A 42 -1.04 58.09 10.80
CA ASP A 42 -1.33 57.40 9.53
C ASP A 42 -1.92 56.03 9.74
N VAL A 43 -1.94 55.53 10.96
CA VAL A 43 -2.47 54.21 11.30
C VAL A 43 -3.98 54.30 11.51
N THR A 44 -4.74 53.48 10.75
CA THR A 44 -6.20 53.38 10.87
C THR A 44 -6.60 52.28 11.83
N LYS A 45 -5.90 51.12 11.78
CA LYS A 45 -6.23 49.95 12.57
C LYS A 45 -5.02 49.03 12.74
N ILE A 46 -4.91 48.42 13.90
CA ILE A 46 -3.95 47.35 14.17
C ILE A 46 -4.75 46.09 14.58
N THR A 47 -4.48 44.97 13.89
CA THR A 47 -5.08 43.67 14.24
C THR A 47 -3.97 42.65 14.47
N LYS A 48 -4.24 41.66 15.34
CA LYS A 48 -3.39 40.49 15.53
C LYS A 48 -3.94 39.35 14.72
N GLU A 49 -3.17 38.82 13.78
CA GLU A 49 -3.45 37.55 13.11
C GLU A 49 -2.66 36.47 13.82
N GLU A 50 -3.36 35.38 14.23
CA GLU A 50 -2.65 34.19 14.63
C GLU A 50 -1.88 33.70 13.42
N ARG A 51 -0.54 33.52 13.55
CA ARG A 51 0.18 32.74 12.56
C ARG A 51 -0.45 31.35 12.57
N TYR A 52 -1.25 31.04 11.59
CA TYR A 52 -1.40 29.67 11.16
C TYR A 52 0.00 29.22 10.72
N THR A 53 0.78 28.70 11.64
CA THR A 53 1.92 27.88 11.28
C THR A 53 1.28 26.67 10.59
N ARG A 54 1.11 26.76 9.26
CA ARG A 54 1.04 25.53 8.45
C ARG A 54 2.16 24.67 9.00
N ASP A 55 1.78 23.51 9.51
CA ASP A 55 2.73 22.60 10.14
C ASP A 55 3.75 22.15 9.07
N TYR A 56 4.77 23.00 8.86
CA TYR A 56 5.88 22.75 7.92
C TYR A 56 6.59 21.42 8.24
N ARG A 57 6.43 20.90 9.48
CA ARG A 57 6.93 19.59 9.85
C ARG A 57 6.14 18.46 9.18
N LYS A 58 4.84 18.63 8.99
CA LYS A 58 3.99 17.64 8.30
C LYS A 58 4.28 17.66 6.81
N ASP A 59 4.39 18.85 6.22
CA ASP A 59 4.75 19.04 4.81
C ASP A 59 6.18 18.55 4.50
N THR A 60 7.16 18.75 5.39
CA THR A 60 8.52 18.27 5.17
C THR A 60 8.67 16.78 5.31
N ASN A 61 7.89 16.13 6.19
CA ASN A 61 7.84 14.67 6.29
C ASN A 61 7.12 14.05 5.09
N ASP A 62 6.04 14.65 4.62
CA ASP A 62 5.34 14.22 3.42
C ASP A 62 6.19 14.45 2.16
N ARG A 63 6.95 15.54 2.07
CA ARG A 63 7.91 15.80 0.99
C ARG A 63 9.14 14.89 1.04
N LYS A 64 9.63 14.51 2.22
CA LYS A 64 10.67 13.49 2.37
C LYS A 64 10.17 12.10 1.97
N ALA A 65 8.95 11.75 2.33
CA ALA A 65 8.33 10.50 1.88
C ALA A 65 8.11 10.47 0.36
N ALA A 66 7.74 11.61 -0.24
CA ALA A 66 7.59 11.75 -1.70
C ALA A 66 8.94 11.74 -2.47
N ARG A 67 10.06 12.03 -1.82
CA ARG A 67 11.41 11.97 -2.41
C ARG A 67 12.04 10.58 -2.37
N ASN A 68 11.57 9.68 -1.51
CA ASN A 68 12.07 8.31 -1.46
C ASN A 68 11.47 7.51 -2.61
N THR A 69 12.25 7.35 -3.68
CA THR A 69 11.89 6.41 -4.74
C THR A 69 11.90 4.98 -4.18
N LEU A 70 10.81 4.26 -4.43
CA LEU A 70 10.72 2.83 -4.13
C LEU A 70 11.42 1.97 -5.20
N LYS A 71 11.95 2.60 -6.28
CA LYS A 71 12.61 1.92 -7.39
C LYS A 71 13.73 1.00 -6.91
N GLY A 72 13.79 -0.18 -7.50
CA GLY A 72 14.81 -1.18 -7.24
C GLY A 72 14.23 -2.55 -6.91
N TYR A 73 15.13 -3.44 -6.48
CA TYR A 73 14.75 -4.75 -6.00
C TYR A 73 13.84 -4.66 -4.78
N LYS A 74 12.86 -5.57 -4.72
CA LYS A 74 11.98 -5.79 -3.58
C LYS A 74 11.67 -7.26 -3.38
N GLY A 75 11.59 -7.63 -2.10
CA GLY A 75 11.11 -8.92 -1.65
C GLY A 75 9.90 -8.75 -0.73
N PHE A 76 9.02 -9.74 -0.77
CA PHE A 76 7.87 -9.87 0.13
C PHE A 76 7.88 -11.26 0.76
N VAL A 77 7.53 -11.33 2.03
CA VAL A 77 7.16 -12.57 2.71
C VAL A 77 5.76 -12.35 3.24
N ASP A 78 4.82 -13.17 2.79
CA ASP A 78 3.41 -13.05 3.09
C ASP A 78 2.90 -14.31 3.79
N PHE A 79 2.04 -14.13 4.79
CA PHE A 79 1.23 -15.15 5.43
C PHE A 79 -0.24 -14.83 5.19
N ALA A 80 -1.02 -15.83 4.77
CA ALA A 80 -2.45 -15.67 4.55
C ALA A 80 -3.26 -16.85 5.12
N TYR A 81 -4.48 -16.54 5.53
CA TYR A 81 -5.53 -17.52 5.73
C TYR A 81 -6.63 -17.28 4.70
N ILE A 82 -7.04 -18.35 4.03
CA ILE A 82 -8.00 -18.32 2.93
C ILE A 82 -9.11 -19.32 3.27
N GLY A 83 -10.31 -18.81 3.55
CA GLY A 83 -11.50 -19.59 3.77
C GLY A 83 -12.12 -20.01 2.43
N ASP A 84 -12.52 -21.24 2.32
CA ASP A 84 -13.21 -21.79 1.15
C ASP A 84 -14.60 -21.15 0.98
N VAL A 85 -14.97 -20.87 -0.27
CA VAL A 85 -16.30 -20.41 -0.67
C VAL A 85 -16.88 -21.26 -1.81
N SER A 86 -16.27 -22.43 -2.09
CA SER A 86 -16.60 -23.34 -3.19
C SER A 86 -17.32 -24.63 -2.77
N ASP A 87 -17.81 -24.73 -1.54
CA ASP A 87 -18.50 -25.91 -0.98
C ASP A 87 -17.64 -27.22 -0.89
N TYR A 88 -16.31 -27.12 -1.12
CA TYR A 88 -15.40 -28.28 -1.10
C TYR A 88 -14.61 -28.43 0.21
N ASN A 89 -14.83 -27.54 1.20
CA ASN A 89 -14.06 -27.48 2.44
C ASN A 89 -12.54 -27.39 2.18
N ALA A 90 -12.14 -26.49 1.30
CA ALA A 90 -10.77 -26.30 0.86
C ALA A 90 -10.10 -25.07 1.51
N SER A 91 -10.43 -24.82 2.77
CA SER A 91 -9.77 -23.73 3.54
C SER A 91 -8.29 -24.01 3.70
N LYS A 92 -7.44 -22.96 3.56
CA LYS A 92 -5.99 -23.13 3.56
C LYS A 92 -5.23 -22.01 4.24
N ILE A 93 -4.03 -22.38 4.68
CA ILE A 93 -2.97 -21.45 5.12
C ILE A 93 -1.95 -21.35 3.99
N GLU A 94 -1.60 -20.13 3.61
CA GLU A 94 -0.58 -19.83 2.60
C GLU A 94 0.61 -19.10 3.24
N LEU A 95 1.82 -19.61 3.03
CA LEU A 95 3.07 -18.91 3.26
C LEU A 95 3.74 -18.69 1.91
N SER A 96 4.02 -17.44 1.55
CA SER A 96 4.57 -17.11 0.23
C SER A 96 5.74 -16.15 0.30
N THR A 97 6.63 -16.26 -0.69
CA THR A 97 7.69 -15.30 -0.92
C THR A 97 7.66 -14.85 -2.37
N THR A 98 7.81 -13.53 -2.57
CA THR A 98 7.79 -12.90 -3.89
C THR A 98 9.01 -12.01 -4.02
N HIS A 99 9.72 -12.11 -5.14
CA HIS A 99 10.91 -11.33 -5.44
C HIS A 99 10.75 -10.66 -6.80
N GLY A 100 11.21 -9.41 -6.92
CA GLY A 100 11.04 -8.69 -8.19
C GLY A 100 11.60 -7.30 -8.17
N TYR A 101 11.09 -6.49 -9.08
CA TYR A 101 11.57 -5.14 -9.29
C TYR A 101 10.44 -4.12 -9.25
N GLN A 102 10.62 -3.10 -8.42
CA GLN A 102 9.77 -1.92 -8.37
C GLN A 102 10.28 -0.89 -9.38
N PHE A 103 9.53 -0.63 -10.45
CA PHE A 103 9.93 0.29 -11.52
C PHE A 103 9.88 1.75 -11.10
N ASN A 104 8.88 2.09 -10.30
CA ASN A 104 8.65 3.42 -9.75
C ASN A 104 7.90 3.30 -8.42
N ASN A 105 7.36 4.37 -7.88
CA ASN A 105 6.61 4.33 -6.62
C ASN A 105 5.26 3.61 -6.72
N TYR A 106 4.82 3.28 -7.93
CA TYR A 106 3.47 2.77 -8.20
C TYR A 106 3.47 1.30 -8.65
N PHE A 107 4.41 0.87 -9.50
CA PHE A 107 4.35 -0.43 -10.16
C PHE A 107 5.50 -1.35 -9.79
N PHE A 108 5.15 -2.57 -9.41
CA PHE A 108 6.05 -3.69 -9.13
C PHE A 108 5.68 -4.88 -10.01
N VAL A 109 6.70 -5.60 -10.47
CA VAL A 109 6.57 -6.89 -11.15
C VAL A 109 7.59 -7.85 -10.55
N GLY A 110 7.17 -9.07 -10.28
CA GLY A 110 8.02 -10.10 -9.72
C GLY A 110 7.48 -11.49 -9.96
N GLY A 111 8.21 -12.46 -9.43
CA GLY A 111 7.81 -13.86 -9.36
C GLY A 111 7.96 -14.37 -7.94
N GLY A 112 7.25 -15.43 -7.61
CA GLY A 112 7.28 -16.00 -6.28
C GLY A 112 6.84 -17.43 -6.25
N VAL A 113 6.98 -18.01 -5.05
CA VAL A 113 6.50 -19.32 -4.71
C VAL A 113 5.67 -19.23 -3.45
N ALA A 114 4.67 -20.09 -3.32
CA ALA A 114 3.92 -20.25 -2.09
C ALA A 114 3.92 -21.70 -1.64
N PHE A 115 3.63 -21.91 -0.37
CA PHE A 115 3.32 -23.18 0.23
C PHE A 115 1.90 -23.07 0.82
N ASN A 116 0.98 -23.86 0.30
CA ASN A 116 -0.40 -23.95 0.73
C ASN A 116 -0.62 -25.26 1.49
N TYR A 117 -1.20 -25.15 2.69
CA TYR A 117 -1.67 -26.27 3.46
C TYR A 117 -3.19 -26.19 3.60
N TYR A 118 -3.90 -27.17 3.05
CA TYR A 118 -5.36 -27.31 3.11
C TYR A 118 -5.75 -27.99 4.40
N THR A 119 -6.37 -27.24 5.32
CA THR A 119 -6.61 -27.67 6.70
C THR A 119 -7.65 -28.76 6.84
N ASP A 120 -8.57 -28.84 5.90
CA ASP A 120 -9.70 -29.78 5.97
C ASP A 120 -9.41 -31.12 5.28
N ALA A 121 -8.41 -31.15 4.39
CA ALA A 121 -8.07 -32.32 3.58
C ALA A 121 -6.66 -32.88 3.85
N ASP A 122 -5.84 -32.22 4.67
CA ASP A 122 -4.43 -32.56 4.92
C ASP A 122 -3.59 -32.65 3.62
N LEU A 123 -3.91 -31.79 2.64
CA LEU A 123 -3.24 -31.72 1.33
C LEU A 123 -2.34 -30.51 1.23
N TYR A 124 -1.33 -30.60 0.35
CA TYR A 124 -0.35 -29.54 0.11
C TYR A 124 -0.33 -29.13 -1.35
N ALA A 125 -0.07 -27.86 -1.60
CA ALA A 125 0.21 -27.34 -2.93
C ALA A 125 1.32 -26.29 -2.86
N ALA A 126 2.12 -26.23 -3.92
CA ALA A 126 3.19 -25.26 -4.06
C ALA A 126 3.03 -24.45 -5.35
N PRO A 127 2.28 -23.34 -5.32
CA PRO A 127 2.15 -22.44 -6.47
C PRO A 127 3.46 -21.74 -6.80
N ILE A 128 3.80 -21.70 -8.08
CA ILE A 128 4.84 -20.85 -8.67
C ILE A 128 4.11 -19.81 -9.50
N TYR A 129 4.34 -18.52 -9.26
CA TYR A 129 3.53 -17.46 -9.85
C TYR A 129 4.32 -16.22 -10.26
N ALA A 130 3.80 -15.49 -11.23
CA ALA A 130 4.13 -14.10 -11.49
C ALA A 130 3.23 -13.19 -10.64
N ASN A 131 3.76 -12.06 -10.20
CA ASN A 131 3.03 -11.06 -9.42
C ASN A 131 3.16 -9.68 -10.07
N PHE A 132 2.03 -9.00 -10.22
CA PHE A 132 1.95 -7.58 -10.54
C PHE A 132 1.28 -6.85 -9.41
N ARG A 133 1.89 -5.74 -8.92
CA ARG A 133 1.30 -4.90 -7.87
C ARG A 133 1.29 -3.44 -8.29
N ALA A 134 0.16 -2.76 -8.03
CA ALA A 134 -0.03 -1.34 -8.23
C ALA A 134 -0.30 -0.64 -6.90
N ASN A 135 0.55 0.32 -6.54
CA ASN A 135 0.34 1.24 -5.42
C ASN A 135 -0.36 2.50 -5.94
N PHE A 136 -1.46 2.93 -5.32
CA PHE A 136 -2.26 4.04 -5.85
C PHE A 136 -1.75 5.42 -5.47
N ILE A 137 -1.04 5.53 -4.34
CA ILE A 137 -0.48 6.80 -3.85
C ILE A 137 0.92 6.58 -3.29
N ASN A 138 1.73 7.65 -3.21
CA ASN A 138 3.06 7.60 -2.63
C ASN A 138 3.07 8.33 -1.28
N LYS A 139 2.57 7.66 -0.23
CA LYS A 139 2.50 8.17 1.15
C LYS A 139 2.94 7.11 2.15
N LYS A 140 2.97 7.47 3.44
CA LYS A 140 3.31 6.55 4.53
C LYS A 140 2.32 5.38 4.63
N VAL A 141 1.05 5.65 4.35
CA VAL A 141 -0.03 4.68 4.23
C VAL A 141 -0.48 4.69 2.78
N THR A 142 -0.34 3.58 2.07
CA THR A 142 -0.51 3.47 0.63
C THR A 142 -1.47 2.33 0.30
N PRO A 143 -2.67 2.61 -0.23
CA PRO A 143 -3.52 1.57 -0.80
C PRO A 143 -2.84 0.93 -2.01
N PHE A 144 -3.03 -0.38 -2.17
CA PHE A 144 -2.52 -1.13 -3.31
C PHE A 144 -3.53 -2.19 -3.78
N ALA A 145 -3.33 -2.64 -5.02
CA ALA A 145 -3.90 -3.87 -5.55
C ALA A 145 -2.79 -4.72 -6.13
N ASP A 146 -2.93 -6.04 -6.05
CA ASP A 146 -2.03 -6.97 -6.71
C ASP A 146 -2.77 -8.15 -7.34
N VAL A 147 -2.10 -8.76 -8.32
CA VAL A 147 -2.55 -9.97 -9.00
C VAL A 147 -1.38 -10.93 -9.01
N LYS A 148 -1.62 -12.19 -8.63
CA LYS A 148 -0.71 -13.32 -8.78
C LYS A 148 -1.34 -14.29 -9.76
N ALA A 149 -0.57 -14.85 -10.69
CA ALA A 149 -1.02 -15.88 -11.62
C ALA A 149 0.11 -16.86 -11.90
N GLY A 150 -0.21 -18.14 -11.93
CA GLY A 150 0.78 -19.20 -12.07
C GLY A 150 0.19 -20.59 -12.10
N TYR A 151 0.98 -21.54 -11.65
CA TYR A 151 0.63 -22.95 -11.60
C TYR A 151 1.06 -23.56 -10.27
N ALA A 152 0.22 -24.35 -9.66
CA ALA A 152 0.50 -25.08 -8.44
C ALA A 152 0.92 -26.52 -8.76
N VAL A 153 1.88 -27.02 -7.99
CA VAL A 153 2.33 -28.42 -8.01
C VAL A 153 2.17 -29.02 -6.63
N GLY A 154 2.05 -30.35 -6.54
CA GLY A 154 1.88 -31.09 -5.29
C GLY A 154 0.65 -31.98 -5.30
N ASP A 155 -0.04 -32.11 -4.17
CA ASP A 155 -1.26 -32.93 -4.08
C ASP A 155 -2.43 -32.26 -4.83
N ILE A 156 -2.42 -30.92 -4.91
CA ILE A 156 -3.37 -30.12 -5.68
C ILE A 156 -2.59 -29.41 -6.79
N GLU A 157 -2.73 -29.91 -8.00
CA GLU A 157 -2.11 -29.39 -9.20
C GLU A 157 -3.12 -28.62 -10.05
N GLY A 158 -2.66 -27.56 -10.74
CA GLY A 158 -3.48 -26.81 -11.67
C GLY A 158 -3.20 -25.32 -11.67
N ALA A 159 -4.00 -24.55 -12.42
CA ALA A 159 -3.85 -23.11 -12.51
C ALA A 159 -4.10 -22.44 -11.16
N TYR A 160 -3.26 -21.46 -10.84
CA TYR A 160 -3.35 -20.67 -9.61
C TYR A 160 -3.49 -19.20 -9.97
N ALA A 161 -4.46 -18.54 -9.37
CA ALA A 161 -4.62 -17.09 -9.47
C ALA A 161 -5.07 -16.48 -8.14
N SER A 162 -4.63 -15.26 -7.88
CA SER A 162 -5.06 -14.48 -6.71
C SER A 162 -5.14 -13.01 -7.07
N ILE A 163 -6.19 -12.35 -6.61
CA ILE A 163 -6.32 -10.90 -6.66
C ILE A 163 -6.45 -10.36 -5.24
N GLY A 164 -5.70 -9.33 -4.90
CA GLY A 164 -5.69 -8.72 -3.57
C GLY A 164 -5.82 -7.22 -3.62
N VAL A 165 -6.50 -6.67 -2.62
CA VAL A 165 -6.54 -5.23 -2.35
C VAL A 165 -6.17 -4.99 -0.89
N GLY A 166 -5.35 -3.97 -0.64
CA GLY A 166 -4.83 -3.80 0.70
C GLY A 166 -4.20 -2.45 0.97
N VAL A 167 -3.55 -2.38 2.12
CA VAL A 167 -2.87 -1.18 2.60
C VAL A 167 -1.43 -1.53 2.98
N ARG A 168 -0.52 -0.73 2.48
CA ARG A 168 0.92 -0.78 2.73
C ARG A 168 1.30 0.30 3.74
N PHE A 169 1.92 -0.08 4.85
CA PHE A 169 2.43 0.80 5.90
C PHE A 169 3.94 0.92 5.79
N SER A 170 4.44 2.06 5.29
CA SER A 170 5.88 2.30 5.13
C SER A 170 6.59 2.39 6.48
N LEU A 171 7.65 1.63 6.64
CA LEU A 171 8.58 1.65 7.76
C LEU A 171 9.82 2.49 7.41
N LYS A 172 10.89 2.40 8.22
CA LYS A 172 12.16 3.04 7.89
C LYS A 172 12.84 2.37 6.68
N GLY A 173 13.41 3.19 5.81
CA GLY A 173 14.06 2.71 4.58
C GLY A 173 13.04 2.31 3.52
N LYS A 174 13.27 1.17 2.87
CA LYS A 174 12.36 0.62 1.85
C LYS A 174 11.42 -0.46 2.39
N LYS A 175 11.43 -0.71 3.70
CA LYS A 175 10.62 -1.74 4.36
C LYS A 175 9.19 -1.28 4.56
N ALA A 176 8.25 -2.23 4.54
CA ALA A 176 6.86 -1.97 4.86
C ALA A 176 6.15 -3.21 5.43
N LEU A 177 5.02 -2.97 6.10
CA LEU A 177 4.02 -3.98 6.43
C LEU A 177 2.83 -3.83 5.49
N ASN A 178 2.27 -4.95 5.07
CA ASN A 178 1.13 -5.02 4.17
C ASN A 178 -0.01 -5.78 4.83
N LEU A 179 -1.23 -5.27 4.71
CA LEU A 179 -2.46 -5.97 5.04
C LEU A 179 -3.35 -5.97 3.81
N ALA A 180 -3.89 -7.11 3.43
CA ALA A 180 -4.76 -7.22 2.27
C ALA A 180 -5.91 -8.20 2.50
N LEU A 181 -7.02 -7.94 1.84
CA LEU A 181 -8.05 -8.92 1.55
C LEU A 181 -7.76 -9.49 0.16
N MET A 182 -8.02 -10.77 -0.02
CA MET A 182 -7.71 -11.45 -1.28
C MET A 182 -8.81 -12.45 -1.65
N TYR A 183 -8.98 -12.60 -2.94
CA TYR A 183 -9.70 -13.70 -3.55
C TYR A 183 -8.69 -14.62 -4.23
N ASN A 184 -8.84 -15.91 -4.04
CA ASN A 184 -7.97 -16.94 -4.57
C ASN A 184 -8.77 -17.91 -5.43
N PHE A 185 -8.20 -18.29 -6.57
CA PHE A 185 -8.66 -19.30 -7.49
C PHE A 185 -7.57 -20.36 -7.64
N GLN A 186 -7.97 -21.63 -7.59
CA GLN A 186 -7.07 -22.75 -7.75
C GLN A 186 -7.79 -23.88 -8.47
N ASP A 187 -7.29 -24.30 -9.62
CA ASP A 187 -7.71 -25.54 -10.24
C ASP A 187 -7.15 -26.74 -9.48
N TYR A 188 -7.92 -27.80 -9.45
CA TYR A 188 -7.52 -29.10 -8.96
C TYR A 188 -7.80 -30.15 -10.03
N ASP A 189 -6.76 -30.59 -10.71
CA ASP A 189 -6.83 -31.63 -11.75
C ASP A 189 -6.70 -33.00 -11.11
N THR A 190 -7.72 -33.83 -11.26
CA THR A 190 -7.74 -35.21 -10.78
C THR A 190 -7.86 -36.19 -11.94
N THR A 191 -6.93 -37.12 -12.01
CA THR A 191 -7.03 -38.25 -12.95
C THR A 191 -7.50 -39.50 -12.24
N THR A 192 -8.67 -39.99 -12.61
CA THR A 192 -9.19 -41.24 -12.10
C THR A 192 -8.96 -42.35 -13.11
N ASP A 193 -8.10 -43.30 -12.75
CA ASP A 193 -7.82 -44.45 -13.56
C ASP A 193 -8.75 -45.63 -13.16
N TYR A 194 -9.51 -46.13 -14.10
CA TYR A 194 -10.38 -47.27 -13.90
C TYR A 194 -9.93 -48.41 -14.80
N SER A 195 -9.54 -49.52 -14.16
CA SER A 195 -9.14 -50.74 -14.90
C SER A 195 -10.08 -51.87 -14.55
N TYR A 196 -10.67 -52.52 -15.55
CA TYR A 196 -11.47 -53.71 -15.38
C TYR A 196 -11.08 -54.77 -16.38
N SER A 197 -11.26 -56.06 -15.99
CA SER A 197 -11.03 -57.18 -16.86
C SER A 197 -12.37 -57.85 -17.22
N TYR A 198 -12.64 -58.02 -18.50
CA TYR A 198 -13.80 -58.69 -19.00
C TYR A 198 -13.43 -59.62 -20.15
N GLY A 199 -13.82 -60.90 -20.07
CA GLY A 199 -13.57 -61.90 -21.12
C GLY A 199 -12.09 -62.17 -21.40
N GLY A 200 -11.19 -61.99 -20.44
CA GLY A 200 -9.73 -62.15 -20.59
C GLY A 200 -9.02 -60.96 -21.21
N HIS A 201 -9.73 -59.84 -21.46
CA HIS A 201 -9.19 -58.57 -21.92
C HIS A 201 -9.16 -57.55 -20.79
N TYR A 202 -8.05 -56.82 -20.68
CA TYR A 202 -7.91 -55.72 -19.76
C TYR A 202 -8.30 -54.41 -20.46
N TYR A 203 -9.21 -53.68 -19.85
CA TYR A 203 -9.63 -52.35 -20.28
C TYR A 203 -9.13 -51.35 -19.28
N HIS A 204 -8.48 -50.31 -19.80
CA HIS A 204 -7.99 -49.19 -19.01
C HIS A 204 -8.65 -47.91 -19.53
N ASN A 205 -9.39 -47.22 -18.67
CA ASN A 205 -9.99 -45.92 -18.98
C ASN A 205 -9.50 -44.92 -17.96
N SER A 206 -9.06 -43.77 -18.42
CA SER A 206 -8.72 -42.61 -17.59
C SER A 206 -9.69 -41.48 -17.87
N TRP A 207 -10.14 -40.86 -16.83
CA TRP A 207 -10.99 -39.65 -16.89
C TRP A 207 -10.29 -38.56 -16.14
N ASN A 208 -10.19 -37.37 -16.75
CA ASN A 208 -9.65 -36.17 -16.11
C ASN A 208 -10.83 -35.28 -15.70
N ASP A 209 -10.96 -35.07 -14.40
CA ASP A 209 -11.89 -34.09 -13.83
C ASP A 209 -11.10 -32.90 -13.27
N THR A 210 -11.55 -31.68 -13.59
CA THR A 210 -10.98 -30.45 -13.06
C THR A 210 -11.98 -29.81 -12.12
N TRP A 211 -11.55 -29.56 -10.88
CA TRP A 211 -12.34 -28.91 -9.85
C TRP A 211 -11.83 -27.49 -9.65
N GLU A 212 -12.74 -26.54 -9.50
CA GLU A 212 -12.40 -25.13 -9.26
C GLU A 212 -12.58 -24.80 -7.78
N LEU A 213 -11.48 -24.50 -7.09
CA LEU A 213 -11.48 -24.10 -5.70
C LEU A 213 -11.42 -22.57 -5.60
N HIS A 214 -12.39 -22.00 -4.91
CA HIS A 214 -12.50 -20.57 -4.70
C HIS A 214 -12.38 -20.23 -3.22
N GLY A 215 -11.61 -19.20 -2.89
CA GLY A 215 -11.43 -18.77 -1.51
C GLY A 215 -11.32 -17.28 -1.34
N VAL A 216 -11.75 -16.79 -0.19
CA VAL A 216 -11.53 -15.41 0.26
C VAL A 216 -10.71 -15.43 1.53
N GLY A 217 -9.80 -14.47 1.67
CA GLY A 217 -8.87 -14.49 2.78
C GLY A 217 -8.28 -13.15 3.14
N ALA A 218 -7.51 -13.19 4.23
CA ALA A 218 -6.71 -12.07 4.69
C ALA A 218 -5.23 -12.43 4.62
N ARG A 219 -4.42 -11.48 4.16
CA ARG A 219 -2.98 -11.62 4.00
C ARG A 219 -2.26 -10.55 4.80
N PHE A 220 -1.27 -10.96 5.57
CA PHE A 220 -0.29 -10.12 6.25
C PHE A 220 1.07 -10.33 5.60
N GLY A 221 1.76 -9.24 5.26
CA GLY A 221 3.04 -9.32 4.56
C GLY A 221 4.09 -8.35 5.10
N PHE A 222 5.34 -8.76 4.95
CA PHE A 222 6.51 -7.92 5.20
C PHE A 222 7.24 -7.68 3.89
N GLU A 223 7.54 -6.40 3.60
CA GLU A 223 8.28 -5.93 2.42
C GLU A 223 9.68 -5.45 2.84
N PHE A 224 10.70 -5.87 2.06
CA PHE A 224 12.10 -5.50 2.29
C PHE A 224 12.87 -5.20 1.00
#